data_1362a07a55a2cf3725d58b4999362938
#
_entry.id   1362a07a55a2cf3725d58b4999362938
#
_cell.length_a   1.000
_cell.length_b   1.000
_cell.length_c   1.000
_cell.angle_alpha   90.00
_cell.angle_beta   90.00
_cell.angle_gamma   90.00
#
_symmetry.space_group_name_H-M   'P 1'
#
loop_
_entity.id
_entity.type
_entity.pdbx_description
1 polymer ?
#
loop_
_entity_poly.entity_id
_entity_poly.type
_entity_poly.pdbx_seq_one_letter_code
_entity_poly.pdbx_strand_id
1 'polypeptide(L)'
;MATPLQIGGMVNLEERSGSFLPELPYTNRGVIRQKEELSALIDWCQITIKEVPLEAVIEDVLRIPMELMTVTGYEKGIAGHEVVAIFANIKVLKPTGNAQYQGFQILMSGKGCRNYENFLQLNEETWFDFLNRVCQYHINFPRIDLAIDDRKPYLSIPDLIVRTKEGLLSTKLREIDFHDSGELKEEVFQSKGGSLYLGSSASNLRLVFYEKGYEQNKKYGTEFDENWNRYELRFRQEMAVSVVQELLRYRDVAGLAMEVLNSKIRFLEKPTDSTTTR
;
A
#
# COMPACT_ATOMS: atom_id res chain seq x y z
N MET A 1 -4.52 31.53 -12.60
CA MET A 1 -4.70 30.40 -11.66
C MET A 1 -4.46 29.12 -12.44
N ALA A 2 -3.64 28.22 -11.93
CA ALA A 2 -3.36 26.95 -12.62
C ALA A 2 -4.55 25.99 -12.45
N THR A 3 -4.93 25.29 -13.52
CA THR A 3 -6.03 24.31 -13.52
C THR A 3 -5.57 23.00 -12.86
N PRO A 4 -6.39 22.36 -12.02
CA PRO A 4 -6.05 21.06 -11.44
C PRO A 4 -6.02 19.99 -12.54
N LEU A 5 -5.02 19.11 -12.47
CA LEU A 5 -4.98 17.89 -13.26
C LEU A 5 -6.01 16.92 -12.65
N GLN A 6 -7.09 16.65 -13.37
CA GLN A 6 -8.00 15.56 -13.00
C GLN A 6 -7.34 14.24 -13.41
N ILE A 7 -7.28 13.29 -12.51
CA ILE A 7 -6.91 11.91 -12.86
C ILE A 7 -8.08 11.38 -13.68
N GLY A 8 -7.90 11.33 -15.01
CA GLY A 8 -8.95 10.95 -15.95
C GLY A 8 -9.52 9.57 -15.62
N GLY A 9 -10.84 9.46 -15.53
CA GLY A 9 -11.55 8.21 -15.25
C GLY A 9 -11.81 7.92 -13.77
N MET A 10 -11.46 8.82 -12.84
CA MET A 10 -11.94 8.73 -11.46
C MET A 10 -13.42 9.09 -11.41
N VAL A 11 -14.24 8.07 -11.19
CA VAL A 11 -15.69 8.19 -11.08
C VAL A 11 -16.03 9.18 -9.97
N ASN A 12 -16.85 10.16 -10.29
CA ASN A 12 -17.42 11.11 -9.32
C ASN A 12 -18.23 10.32 -8.28
N LEU A 13 -17.83 10.37 -7.01
CA LEU A 13 -18.49 9.63 -5.92
C LEU A 13 -19.95 10.03 -5.70
N GLU A 14 -20.42 11.13 -6.28
CA GLU A 14 -21.81 11.61 -6.15
C GLU A 14 -22.84 10.83 -6.99
N GLU A 15 -22.43 10.04 -7.97
CA GLU A 15 -23.37 9.29 -8.84
C GLU A 15 -23.64 7.85 -8.40
N ARG A 16 -23.07 7.36 -7.29
CA ARG A 16 -23.31 6.01 -6.80
C ARG A 16 -24.42 5.92 -5.74
N SER A 17 -25.63 6.36 -6.05
CA SER A 17 -26.83 6.01 -5.28
C SER A 17 -27.55 4.80 -5.89
N GLY A 18 -26.89 3.68 -6.04
CA GLY A 18 -27.50 2.46 -6.54
C GLY A 18 -26.87 1.24 -5.84
N SER A 19 -27.70 0.49 -5.12
CA SER A 19 -27.48 -0.82 -4.47
C SER A 19 -26.04 -1.32 -4.47
N PHE A 20 -25.29 -1.03 -3.41
CA PHE A 20 -23.99 -1.62 -3.15
C PHE A 20 -24.14 -3.10 -2.78
N LEU A 21 -23.87 -4.00 -3.71
CA LEU A 21 -23.33 -5.30 -3.34
C LEU A 21 -21.85 -5.04 -2.95
N PRO A 22 -21.37 -5.52 -1.78
CA PRO A 22 -19.99 -5.37 -1.40
C PRO A 22 -19.12 -6.07 -2.46
N GLU A 23 -18.46 -5.29 -3.30
CA GLU A 23 -17.42 -5.85 -4.16
C GLU A 23 -16.29 -6.31 -3.24
N LEU A 24 -15.96 -7.60 -3.32
CA LEU A 24 -14.80 -8.14 -2.64
C LEU A 24 -13.57 -7.31 -3.03
N PRO A 25 -12.63 -7.04 -2.10
CA PRO A 25 -11.41 -6.34 -2.44
C PRO A 25 -10.79 -7.03 -3.65
N TYR A 26 -10.43 -6.26 -4.66
CA TYR A 26 -9.88 -6.79 -5.91
C TYR A 26 -8.59 -7.54 -5.61
N THR A 27 -8.74 -8.83 -5.49
CA THR A 27 -7.67 -9.75 -5.22
C THR A 27 -7.18 -10.31 -6.53
N ASN A 28 -5.88 -10.51 -6.68
CA ASN A 28 -5.30 -11.27 -7.77
C ASN A 28 -5.79 -12.73 -7.68
N ARG A 29 -7.04 -12.97 -8.05
CA ARG A 29 -7.55 -14.34 -8.21
C ARG A 29 -6.75 -14.99 -9.33
N GLY A 30 -6.24 -16.19 -9.10
CA GLY A 30 -5.45 -16.98 -10.05
C GLY A 30 -6.20 -17.43 -11.32
N VAL A 31 -7.21 -16.70 -11.72
CA VAL A 31 -7.87 -16.78 -13.03
C VAL A 31 -7.30 -15.63 -13.84
N ILE A 32 -6.79 -15.91 -15.04
CA ILE A 32 -6.39 -14.93 -16.04
C ILE A 32 -7.63 -14.09 -16.40
N ARG A 33 -8.00 -13.14 -15.53
CA ARG A 33 -8.88 -12.03 -15.92
C ARG A 33 -8.01 -10.99 -16.60
N GLN A 34 -8.56 -10.29 -17.59
CA GLN A 34 -7.94 -9.05 -18.08
C GLN A 34 -7.53 -8.22 -16.88
N LYS A 35 -6.23 -7.88 -16.78
CA LYS A 35 -5.72 -7.02 -15.71
C LYS A 35 -6.54 -5.75 -15.74
N GLU A 36 -7.24 -5.47 -14.65
CA GLU A 36 -7.98 -4.21 -14.54
C GLU A 36 -7.03 -3.04 -14.71
N GLU A 37 -7.47 -2.00 -15.38
CA GLU A 37 -6.65 -0.80 -15.62
C GLU A 37 -6.22 -0.16 -14.30
N LEU A 38 -7.14 -0.12 -13.32
CA LEU A 38 -6.89 0.32 -11.95
C LEU A 38 -7.39 -0.73 -10.96
N SER A 39 -6.58 -1.03 -9.95
CA SER A 39 -6.99 -1.90 -8.85
C SER A 39 -6.37 -1.42 -7.54
N ALA A 40 -7.04 -1.67 -6.41
CA ALA A 40 -6.53 -1.30 -5.09
C ALA A 40 -6.40 -2.51 -4.18
N LEU A 41 -5.43 -2.45 -3.26
CA LEU A 41 -5.07 -3.56 -2.40
C LEU A 41 -4.42 -3.10 -1.10
N ILE A 42 -4.40 -3.97 -0.09
CA ILE A 42 -3.58 -3.79 1.11
C ILE A 42 -2.18 -4.34 0.82
N ASP A 43 -1.14 -3.50 0.87
CA ASP A 43 0.23 -3.87 0.49
C ASP A 43 1.19 -4.01 1.69
N TRP A 44 0.76 -3.57 2.86
CA TRP A 44 1.44 -3.79 4.14
C TRP A 44 0.42 -3.85 5.25
N CYS A 45 0.58 -4.81 6.14
CA CYS A 45 -0.23 -4.91 7.35
C CYS A 45 0.67 -5.29 8.53
N GLN A 46 0.75 -4.41 9.52
CA GLN A 46 1.49 -4.63 10.76
C GLN A 46 0.57 -4.37 11.94
N ILE A 47 0.43 -5.38 12.80
CA ILE A 47 -0.49 -5.37 13.94
C ILE A 47 0.27 -5.82 15.16
N THR A 48 0.12 -5.12 16.28
CA THR A 48 0.56 -5.58 17.59
C THR A 48 -0.64 -6.08 18.37
N ILE A 49 -0.58 -7.29 18.91
CA ILE A 49 -1.64 -7.89 19.70
C ILE A 49 -1.07 -8.20 21.09
N LYS A 50 -1.75 -7.70 22.12
CA LYS A 50 -1.32 -7.84 23.51
C LYS A 50 -2.16 -8.85 24.25
N GLU A 51 -1.58 -9.41 25.33
CA GLU A 51 -2.29 -10.23 26.31
C GLU A 51 -2.89 -11.51 25.75
N VAL A 52 -2.28 -12.05 24.69
CA VAL A 52 -2.66 -13.33 24.08
C VAL A 52 -1.42 -14.22 23.89
N PRO A 53 -1.54 -15.56 23.99
CA PRO A 53 -0.45 -16.48 23.70
C PRO A 53 -0.18 -16.57 22.19
N LEU A 54 0.99 -17.09 21.80
CA LEU A 54 1.40 -17.23 20.41
C LEU A 54 0.41 -18.08 19.60
N GLU A 55 -0.04 -19.16 20.19
CA GLU A 55 -0.98 -20.11 19.58
C GLU A 55 -2.29 -19.39 19.18
N ALA A 56 -2.83 -18.55 20.07
CA ALA A 56 -4.03 -17.77 19.77
C ALA A 56 -3.80 -16.73 18.65
N VAL A 57 -2.60 -16.12 18.55
CA VAL A 57 -2.27 -15.23 17.43
C VAL A 57 -2.29 -15.99 16.12
N ILE A 58 -1.80 -17.23 16.09
CA ILE A 58 -1.69 -18.04 14.88
C ILE A 58 -3.04 -18.67 14.54
N GLU A 59 -3.66 -19.39 15.48
CA GLU A 59 -4.83 -20.22 15.19
C GLU A 59 -6.15 -19.45 15.25
N ASP A 60 -6.30 -18.55 16.23
CA ASP A 60 -7.56 -17.80 16.38
C ASP A 60 -7.59 -16.53 15.54
N VAL A 61 -6.46 -15.79 15.52
CA VAL A 61 -6.41 -14.49 14.81
C VAL A 61 -6.10 -14.67 13.32
N LEU A 62 -4.99 -15.35 12.99
CA LEU A 62 -4.60 -15.58 11.60
C LEU A 62 -5.40 -16.73 10.96
N ARG A 63 -5.97 -17.62 11.76
CA ARG A 63 -6.64 -18.86 11.32
C ARG A 63 -5.73 -19.80 10.51
N ILE A 64 -4.43 -19.70 10.74
CA ILE A 64 -3.44 -20.58 10.11
C ILE A 64 -3.22 -21.75 11.05
N PRO A 65 -3.35 -23.02 10.61
CA PRO A 65 -2.99 -24.19 11.40
C PRO A 65 -1.54 -24.12 11.87
N MET A 66 -1.29 -24.40 13.15
CA MET A 66 0.04 -24.26 13.76
C MET A 66 1.09 -25.12 13.07
N GLU A 67 0.70 -26.28 12.54
CA GLU A 67 1.56 -27.20 11.80
C GLU A 67 2.08 -26.64 10.46
N LEU A 68 1.42 -25.61 9.90
CA LEU A 68 1.88 -24.91 8.69
C LEU A 68 2.93 -23.84 8.99
N MET A 69 3.05 -23.42 10.26
CA MET A 69 4.03 -22.43 10.66
C MET A 69 5.42 -23.03 10.82
N THR A 70 6.39 -22.45 10.14
CA THR A 70 7.81 -22.74 10.43
C THR A 70 8.23 -21.93 11.65
N VAL A 71 8.47 -22.61 12.76
CA VAL A 71 9.01 -21.97 13.97
C VAL A 71 10.50 -21.68 13.73
N THR A 72 10.87 -20.40 13.88
CA THR A 72 12.25 -19.92 13.70
C THR A 72 12.81 -19.45 15.04
N GLY A 73 14.05 -19.76 15.30
CA GLY A 73 14.68 -19.41 16.60
C GLY A 73 15.48 -18.11 16.59
N TYR A 74 15.82 -17.54 15.41
CA TYR A 74 16.89 -16.53 15.34
C TYR A 74 16.83 -15.56 14.15
N GLU A 75 15.69 -15.39 13.49
CA GLU A 75 15.61 -14.33 12.48
C GLU A 75 15.46 -12.95 13.13
N LYS A 76 16.31 -12.02 12.71
CA LYS A 76 16.18 -10.62 13.12
C LYS A 76 14.82 -10.08 12.68
N GLY A 77 14.06 -9.59 13.65
CA GLY A 77 12.81 -8.88 13.41
C GLY A 77 13.02 -7.38 13.25
N ILE A 78 12.00 -6.63 13.58
CA ILE A 78 11.98 -5.16 13.50
C ILE A 78 11.58 -4.56 14.85
N ALA A 79 12.05 -3.35 15.14
CA ALA A 79 11.60 -2.53 16.27
C ALA A 79 11.60 -3.27 17.63
N GLY A 80 12.67 -3.99 17.95
CA GLY A 80 12.80 -4.71 19.22
C GLY A 80 12.00 -6.02 19.30
N HIS A 81 11.66 -6.61 18.17
CA HIS A 81 11.00 -7.90 18.05
C HIS A 81 11.87 -8.86 17.24
N GLU A 82 11.75 -10.15 17.51
CA GLU A 82 12.35 -11.24 16.73
C GLU A 82 11.27 -12.11 16.11
N VAL A 83 11.54 -12.67 14.93
CA VAL A 83 10.60 -13.54 14.22
C VAL A 83 10.57 -14.91 14.95
N VAL A 84 9.40 -15.38 15.33
CA VAL A 84 9.21 -16.68 15.99
C VAL A 84 8.48 -17.69 15.14
N ALA A 85 7.66 -17.24 14.20
CA ALA A 85 6.95 -18.12 13.29
C ALA A 85 6.74 -17.47 11.93
N ILE A 86 6.84 -18.27 10.86
CA ILE A 86 6.67 -17.80 9.46
C ILE A 86 5.83 -18.82 8.70
N PHE A 87 4.84 -18.30 7.96
CA PHE A 87 4.12 -19.03 6.92
C PHE A 87 3.92 -18.12 5.69
N ALA A 88 4.38 -18.57 4.52
CA ALA A 88 4.15 -17.88 3.24
C ALA A 88 4.46 -16.36 3.27
N ASN A 89 5.54 -15.92 3.92
CA ASN A 89 5.93 -14.53 4.19
C ASN A 89 5.01 -13.76 5.15
N ILE A 90 4.10 -14.42 5.83
CA ILE A 90 3.39 -13.92 6.99
C ILE A 90 4.27 -14.20 8.20
N LYS A 91 4.66 -13.19 8.96
CA LYS A 91 5.58 -13.30 10.08
C LYS A 91 4.86 -13.00 11.38
N VAL A 92 5.08 -13.82 12.38
CA VAL A 92 4.73 -13.52 13.76
C VAL A 92 6.02 -13.28 14.54
N LEU A 93 6.07 -12.14 15.25
CA LEU A 93 7.23 -11.70 15.98
C LEU A 93 6.89 -11.57 17.45
N LYS A 94 7.84 -11.95 18.32
CA LYS A 94 7.74 -11.71 19.77
C LYS A 94 8.64 -10.55 20.19
N PRO A 95 8.29 -9.82 21.25
CA PRO A 95 9.16 -8.78 21.79
C PRO A 95 10.43 -9.39 22.39
N THR A 96 11.56 -8.65 22.28
CA THR A 96 12.85 -9.03 22.86
C THR A 96 13.17 -8.23 24.11
N GLY A 97 13.95 -8.82 25.04
CA GLY A 97 14.42 -8.16 26.26
C GLY A 97 13.27 -7.71 27.18
N ASN A 98 13.38 -6.49 27.73
CA ASN A 98 12.39 -5.95 28.68
C ASN A 98 11.06 -5.53 28.03
N ALA A 99 10.88 -5.76 26.73
CA ALA A 99 9.70 -5.37 25.98
C ALA A 99 8.54 -6.40 26.04
N GLN A 100 8.57 -7.33 27.01
CA GLN A 100 7.57 -8.42 27.14
C GLN A 100 6.10 -7.94 27.19
N TYR A 101 5.87 -6.67 27.57
CA TYR A 101 4.53 -6.07 27.61
C TYR A 101 4.06 -5.51 26.25
N GLN A 102 4.90 -5.56 25.21
CA GLN A 102 4.55 -4.99 23.90
C GLN A 102 3.62 -5.89 23.07
N GLY A 103 3.50 -7.18 23.43
CA GLY A 103 2.68 -8.14 22.70
C GLY A 103 3.34 -8.69 21.44
N PHE A 104 2.70 -9.67 20.81
CA PHE A 104 3.15 -10.22 19.53
C PHE A 104 2.85 -9.25 18.39
N GLN A 105 3.69 -9.27 17.35
CA GLN A 105 3.40 -8.56 16.11
C GLN A 105 3.14 -9.53 14.96
N ILE A 106 2.07 -9.27 14.22
CA ILE A 106 1.85 -9.83 12.89
C ILE A 106 2.44 -8.85 11.88
N LEU A 107 3.27 -9.35 10.97
CA LEU A 107 3.90 -8.55 9.92
C LEU A 107 3.71 -9.22 8.57
N MET A 108 3.02 -8.52 7.68
CA MET A 108 2.80 -8.89 6.29
C MET A 108 3.26 -7.74 5.40
N SER A 109 4.30 -7.95 4.59
CA SER A 109 4.68 -7.04 3.51
C SER A 109 4.00 -7.48 2.21
N GLY A 110 4.12 -6.74 1.12
CA GLY A 110 3.41 -6.97 -0.14
C GLY A 110 3.22 -8.44 -0.53
N LYS A 111 4.29 -9.26 -0.51
CA LYS A 111 4.17 -10.71 -0.79
C LYS A 111 3.39 -11.44 0.32
N GLY A 112 3.62 -11.09 1.58
CA GLY A 112 2.87 -11.65 2.70
C GLY A 112 1.39 -11.31 2.64
N CYS A 113 1.05 -10.06 2.30
CA CYS A 113 -0.34 -9.64 2.09
C CYS A 113 -1.01 -10.42 0.96
N ARG A 114 -0.33 -10.62 -0.18
CA ARG A 114 -0.87 -11.42 -1.30
C ARG A 114 -1.11 -12.87 -0.91
N ASN A 115 -0.15 -13.49 -0.19
CA ASN A 115 -0.29 -14.87 0.25
C ASN A 115 -1.41 -15.01 1.29
N TYR A 116 -1.52 -14.06 2.22
CA TYR A 116 -2.59 -14.08 3.21
C TYR A 116 -3.97 -13.87 2.59
N GLU A 117 -4.06 -13.02 1.58
CA GLU A 117 -5.29 -12.81 0.81
C GLU A 117 -5.77 -14.10 0.11
N ASN A 118 -4.85 -14.85 -0.51
CA ASN A 118 -5.17 -16.15 -1.07
C ASN A 118 -5.64 -17.14 0.02
N PHE A 119 -5.01 -17.10 1.19
CA PHE A 119 -5.41 -17.93 2.34
C PHE A 119 -6.81 -17.54 2.86
N LEU A 120 -7.11 -16.26 2.98
CA LEU A 120 -8.45 -15.77 3.34
C LEU A 120 -9.51 -16.27 2.34
N GLN A 121 -9.22 -16.19 1.03
CA GLN A 121 -10.13 -16.69 0.00
C GLN A 121 -10.41 -18.19 0.10
N LEU A 122 -9.39 -19.00 0.40
CA LEU A 122 -9.58 -20.44 0.62
C LEU A 122 -10.49 -20.71 1.81
N ASN A 123 -10.55 -19.82 2.78
CA ASN A 123 -11.44 -19.90 3.94
C ASN A 123 -12.75 -19.10 3.76
N GLU A 124 -13.06 -18.65 2.55
CA GLU A 124 -14.23 -17.82 2.24
C GLU A 124 -14.29 -16.52 3.05
N GLU A 125 -13.13 -15.99 3.45
CA GLU A 125 -12.95 -14.75 4.19
C GLU A 125 -12.37 -13.62 3.34
N THR A 126 -12.53 -12.40 3.84
CA THR A 126 -11.97 -11.16 3.28
C THR A 126 -10.99 -10.50 4.25
N TRP A 127 -10.24 -9.49 3.78
CA TRP A 127 -9.46 -8.62 4.64
C TRP A 127 -10.33 -7.95 5.74
N PHE A 128 -11.58 -7.62 5.44
CA PHE A 128 -12.48 -6.97 6.40
C PHE A 128 -12.88 -7.92 7.53
N ASP A 129 -13.05 -9.22 7.23
CA ASP A 129 -13.37 -10.23 8.24
C ASP A 129 -12.16 -10.45 9.17
N PHE A 130 -10.96 -10.49 8.60
CA PHE A 130 -9.72 -10.53 9.38
C PHE A 130 -9.54 -9.27 10.25
N LEU A 131 -9.66 -8.07 9.69
CA LEU A 131 -9.53 -6.82 10.43
C LEU A 131 -10.59 -6.71 11.54
N ASN A 132 -11.83 -7.12 11.27
CA ASN A 132 -12.88 -7.15 12.28
C ASN A 132 -12.54 -8.12 13.43
N ARG A 133 -12.01 -9.32 13.11
CA ARG A 133 -11.57 -10.31 14.10
C ARG A 133 -10.43 -9.77 14.95
N VAL A 134 -9.43 -9.16 14.34
CA VAL A 134 -8.29 -8.55 15.05
C VAL A 134 -8.76 -7.48 16.03
N CYS A 135 -9.73 -6.64 15.63
CA CYS A 135 -10.26 -5.57 16.48
C CYS A 135 -11.03 -6.05 17.73
N GLN A 136 -11.23 -7.36 17.89
CA GLN A 136 -11.78 -7.93 19.14
C GLN A 136 -10.72 -8.09 20.24
N TYR A 137 -9.45 -7.88 19.93
CA TYR A 137 -8.33 -8.02 20.85
C TYR A 137 -7.77 -6.66 21.27
N HIS A 138 -6.91 -6.65 22.28
CA HIS A 138 -6.15 -5.46 22.65
C HIS A 138 -5.01 -5.23 21.65
N ILE A 139 -5.23 -4.36 20.68
CA ILE A 139 -4.37 -4.18 19.51
C ILE A 139 -3.84 -2.77 19.34
N ASN A 140 -2.82 -2.67 18.48
CA ASN A 140 -2.39 -1.43 17.83
C ASN A 140 -2.00 -1.74 16.38
N PHE A 141 -2.16 -0.75 15.49
CA PHE A 141 -1.70 -0.80 14.10
C PHE A 141 -0.48 0.11 13.92
N PRO A 142 0.76 -0.42 14.03
CA PRO A 142 1.95 0.39 13.75
C PRO A 142 2.00 0.90 12.31
N ARG A 143 1.50 0.09 11.35
CA ARG A 143 1.46 0.47 9.93
C ARG A 143 0.45 -0.35 9.15
N ILE A 144 -0.26 0.33 8.24
CA ILE A 144 -1.01 -0.26 7.13
C ILE A 144 -0.72 0.55 5.87
N ASP A 145 -0.50 -0.14 4.73
CA ASP A 145 -0.33 0.52 3.44
C ASP A 145 -1.46 0.08 2.52
N LEU A 146 -2.10 1.06 1.90
CA LEU A 146 -2.99 0.85 0.77
C LEU A 146 -2.22 1.17 -0.51
N ALA A 147 -2.43 0.39 -1.56
CA ALA A 147 -1.81 0.63 -2.84
C ALA A 147 -2.83 0.63 -3.96
N ILE A 148 -2.61 1.49 -4.94
CA ILE A 148 -3.34 1.53 -6.21
C ILE A 148 -2.37 1.08 -7.30
N ASP A 149 -2.69 -0.01 -7.99
CA ASP A 149 -2.01 -0.45 -9.19
C ASP A 149 -2.66 0.21 -10.40
N ASP A 150 -1.87 0.95 -11.15
CA ASP A 150 -2.23 1.61 -12.39
C ASP A 150 -1.50 0.92 -13.55
N ARG A 151 -2.27 0.23 -14.40
CA ARG A 151 -1.74 -0.52 -15.55
C ARG A 151 -1.95 0.17 -16.88
N LYS A 152 -2.47 1.39 -16.84
CA LYS A 152 -2.69 2.21 -18.03
C LYS A 152 -2.00 3.57 -17.94
N PRO A 153 -0.91 3.70 -17.24
CA PRO A 153 -0.23 4.86 -16.66
C PRO A 153 -1.03 6.17 -16.82
N TYR A 154 -2.16 6.25 -16.07
CA TYR A 154 -2.94 7.51 -16.00
C TYR A 154 -2.08 8.66 -15.48
N LEU A 155 -1.06 8.34 -14.67
CA LEU A 155 -0.05 9.29 -14.23
C LEU A 155 1.34 8.79 -14.65
N SER A 156 2.07 9.59 -15.39
CA SER A 156 3.47 9.36 -15.71
C SER A 156 4.33 9.73 -14.51
N ILE A 157 5.02 8.76 -13.90
CA ILE A 157 5.89 9.02 -12.76
C ILE A 157 7.00 10.03 -13.07
N PRO A 158 7.71 9.95 -14.22
CA PRO A 158 8.67 10.98 -14.61
C PRO A 158 8.04 12.38 -14.70
N ASP A 159 6.83 12.51 -15.27
CA ASP A 159 6.13 13.79 -15.36
C ASP A 159 5.75 14.35 -13.98
N LEU A 160 5.29 13.49 -13.05
CA LEU A 160 5.01 13.91 -11.67
C LEU A 160 6.27 14.45 -10.97
N ILE A 161 7.43 13.83 -11.19
CA ILE A 161 8.72 14.29 -10.66
C ILE A 161 9.06 15.67 -11.23
N VAL A 162 8.93 15.88 -12.55
CA VAL A 162 9.17 17.16 -13.21
C VAL A 162 8.24 18.23 -12.67
N ARG A 163 6.93 17.98 -12.65
CA ARG A 163 5.92 18.91 -12.11
C ARG A 163 6.20 19.30 -10.67
N THR A 164 6.62 18.33 -9.86
CA THR A 164 6.96 18.59 -8.45
C THR A 164 8.17 19.52 -8.33
N LYS A 165 9.22 19.31 -9.14
CA LYS A 165 10.42 20.18 -9.19
C LYS A 165 10.09 21.58 -9.68
N GLU A 166 9.11 21.73 -10.55
CA GLU A 166 8.62 23.02 -11.07
C GLU A 166 7.64 23.73 -10.13
N GLY A 167 7.33 23.13 -8.95
CA GLY A 167 6.38 23.70 -7.99
C GLY A 167 4.90 23.53 -8.39
N LEU A 168 4.62 22.66 -9.35
CA LEU A 168 3.25 22.33 -9.82
C LEU A 168 2.60 21.22 -8.99
N LEU A 169 2.85 21.22 -7.69
CA LEU A 169 2.24 20.31 -6.71
C LEU A 169 1.68 21.11 -5.54
N SER A 170 0.39 20.98 -5.28
CA SER A 170 -0.26 21.50 -4.08
C SER A 170 -0.42 20.37 -3.07
N THR A 171 0.27 20.48 -1.94
CA THR A 171 0.23 19.49 -0.85
C THR A 171 0.64 20.14 0.47
N LYS A 172 0.22 19.53 1.58
CA LYS A 172 0.72 19.85 2.94
C LYS A 172 1.91 18.98 3.36
N LEU A 173 2.27 17.97 2.56
CA LEU A 173 3.44 17.12 2.80
C LEU A 173 4.69 17.88 2.37
N ARG A 174 5.62 18.15 3.31
CA ARG A 174 6.73 19.09 3.10
C ARG A 174 8.02 18.42 2.65
N GLU A 175 8.28 17.20 3.11
CA GLU A 175 9.46 16.45 2.67
C GLU A 175 9.15 15.76 1.34
N ILE A 176 10.08 15.89 0.41
CA ILE A 176 9.94 15.34 -0.94
C ILE A 176 11.27 14.71 -1.34
N ASP A 177 11.25 13.42 -1.68
CA ASP A 177 12.40 12.68 -2.17
C ASP A 177 12.11 12.16 -3.58
N PHE A 178 13.17 12.07 -4.40
CA PHE A 178 13.11 11.50 -5.72
C PHE A 178 14.18 10.41 -5.86
N HIS A 179 13.83 9.33 -6.50
CA HIS A 179 14.80 8.34 -6.98
C HIS A 179 14.53 8.10 -8.45
N ASP A 180 15.58 8.25 -9.25
CA ASP A 180 15.58 7.90 -10.66
C ASP A 180 16.86 7.11 -10.92
N SER A 181 16.71 5.89 -11.41
CA SER A 181 17.82 5.01 -11.76
C SER A 181 17.82 4.77 -13.24
N GLY A 182 19.00 4.74 -13.86
CA GLY A 182 19.12 4.52 -15.29
C GLY A 182 20.54 4.18 -15.71
N GLU A 183 20.71 4.06 -17.00
CA GLU A 183 22.03 3.85 -17.64
C GLU A 183 22.17 4.79 -18.84
N LEU A 184 23.41 5.09 -19.19
CA LEU A 184 23.73 5.78 -20.45
C LEU A 184 23.92 4.74 -21.55
N LYS A 185 23.07 4.79 -22.57
CA LYS A 185 23.25 4.03 -23.81
C LYS A 185 23.36 5.03 -24.95
N GLU A 186 24.43 4.91 -25.72
CA GLU A 186 24.69 5.81 -26.85
C GLU A 186 24.54 7.29 -26.46
N GLU A 187 25.10 7.67 -25.29
CA GLU A 187 25.05 9.01 -24.71
C GLU A 187 23.65 9.52 -24.32
N VAL A 188 22.61 8.66 -24.38
CA VAL A 188 21.25 8.96 -23.95
C VAL A 188 20.95 8.28 -22.61
N PHE A 189 20.43 9.05 -21.65
CA PHE A 189 19.95 8.49 -20.39
C PHE A 189 18.68 7.67 -20.63
N GLN A 190 18.74 6.38 -20.28
CA GLN A 190 17.58 5.49 -20.27
C GLN A 190 17.20 5.20 -18.83
N SER A 191 15.99 5.64 -18.42
CA SER A 191 15.47 5.36 -17.08
C SER A 191 15.25 3.87 -16.87
N LYS A 192 15.59 3.40 -15.67
CA LYS A 192 15.32 2.04 -15.15
C LYS A 192 14.34 2.07 -13.98
N GLY A 193 13.51 3.09 -13.93
CA GLY A 193 12.44 3.27 -12.98
C GLY A 193 12.64 4.46 -12.05
N GLY A 194 11.60 5.30 -11.97
CA GLY A 194 11.52 6.46 -11.10
C GLY A 194 10.61 6.22 -9.88
N SER A 195 10.87 6.99 -8.83
CA SER A 195 10.01 7.04 -7.65
C SER A 195 9.94 8.47 -7.10
N LEU A 196 8.74 8.87 -6.68
CA LEU A 196 8.44 10.12 -6.00
C LEU A 196 7.90 9.81 -4.61
N TYR A 197 8.51 10.36 -3.58
CA TYR A 197 8.08 10.23 -2.18
C TYR A 197 7.61 11.59 -1.67
N LEU A 198 6.42 11.62 -1.09
CA LEU A 198 5.84 12.81 -0.47
C LEU A 198 5.55 12.51 1.01
N GLY A 199 6.13 13.28 1.90
CA GLY A 199 6.09 13.10 3.35
C GLY A 199 7.31 12.38 3.90
N SER A 200 7.63 12.69 5.15
CA SER A 200 8.75 12.12 5.91
C SER A 200 8.60 10.60 6.07
N SER A 201 9.74 9.91 6.12
CA SER A 201 9.77 8.49 6.44
C SER A 201 9.20 8.15 7.83
N ALA A 202 9.20 9.12 8.74
CA ALA A 202 8.68 9.01 10.11
C ALA A 202 7.24 9.54 10.26
N SER A 203 6.66 10.18 9.23
CA SER A 203 5.33 10.77 9.32
C SER A 203 4.22 9.71 9.37
N ASN A 204 3.06 10.11 9.91
CA ASN A 204 1.87 9.24 9.97
C ASN A 204 1.29 8.95 8.58
N LEU A 205 1.61 9.80 7.59
CA LEU A 205 1.29 9.57 6.18
C LEU A 205 2.51 9.84 5.30
N ARG A 206 2.83 8.87 4.44
CA ARG A 206 3.75 9.05 3.33
C ARG A 206 3.13 8.50 2.07
N LEU A 207 3.17 9.27 0.99
CA LEU A 207 2.74 8.83 -0.33
C LEU A 207 3.96 8.44 -1.16
N VAL A 208 3.86 7.38 -1.93
CA VAL A 208 4.94 6.90 -2.80
C VAL A 208 4.36 6.56 -4.16
N PHE A 209 4.90 7.17 -5.19
CA PHE A 209 4.55 6.92 -6.59
C PHE A 209 5.76 6.31 -7.27
N TYR A 210 5.60 5.17 -7.92
CA TYR A 210 6.73 4.55 -8.60
C TYR A 210 6.32 3.63 -9.75
N GLU A 211 7.27 3.44 -10.66
CA GLU A 211 7.14 2.54 -11.81
C GLU A 211 7.35 1.09 -11.32
N LYS A 212 6.25 0.43 -10.97
CA LYS A 212 6.22 -0.91 -10.37
C LYS A 212 6.76 -1.99 -11.30
N GLY A 213 6.55 -1.83 -12.60
CA GLY A 213 7.08 -2.76 -13.60
C GLY A 213 8.60 -2.90 -13.51
N TYR A 214 9.33 -1.78 -13.44
CA TYR A 214 10.79 -1.77 -13.29
C TYR A 214 11.24 -2.42 -11.97
N GLU A 215 10.55 -2.16 -10.87
CA GLU A 215 10.84 -2.81 -9.58
C GLU A 215 10.70 -4.33 -9.67
N GLN A 216 9.64 -4.82 -10.32
CA GLN A 216 9.39 -6.25 -10.48
C GLN A 216 10.43 -6.92 -11.37
N ASN A 217 10.78 -6.30 -12.48
CA ASN A 217 11.84 -6.80 -13.37
C ASN A 217 13.18 -6.90 -12.64
N LYS A 218 13.58 -5.85 -11.93
CA LYS A 218 14.83 -5.85 -11.14
C LYS A 218 14.86 -6.93 -10.07
N LYS A 219 13.72 -7.22 -9.43
CA LYS A 219 13.63 -8.14 -8.30
C LYS A 219 13.48 -9.61 -8.71
N TYR A 220 12.77 -9.87 -9.80
CA TYR A 220 12.36 -11.23 -10.16
C TYR A 220 12.79 -11.67 -11.57
N GLY A 221 13.33 -10.76 -12.41
CA GLY A 221 13.66 -11.06 -13.79
C GLY A 221 12.45 -11.46 -14.65
N THR A 222 11.24 -11.05 -14.23
CA THR A 222 9.99 -11.36 -14.94
C THR A 222 9.82 -10.49 -16.17
N GLU A 223 8.95 -10.90 -17.11
CA GLU A 223 8.51 -10.05 -18.20
C GLU A 223 8.11 -8.66 -17.69
N PHE A 224 8.70 -7.67 -18.31
CA PHE A 224 8.59 -6.28 -17.93
C PHE A 224 7.25 -5.71 -18.40
N ASP A 225 6.42 -5.25 -17.45
CA ASP A 225 5.20 -4.51 -17.73
C ASP A 225 5.51 -3.01 -17.57
N GLU A 226 5.94 -2.36 -18.65
CA GLU A 226 6.32 -0.93 -18.67
C GLU A 226 5.16 -0.01 -18.24
N ASN A 227 3.94 -0.49 -18.37
CA ASN A 227 2.75 0.28 -18.06
C ASN A 227 2.26 0.11 -16.62
N TRP A 228 3.03 -0.56 -15.76
CA TRP A 228 2.61 -0.76 -14.38
C TRP A 228 3.23 0.26 -13.44
N ASN A 229 2.43 1.23 -13.04
CA ASN A 229 2.73 2.14 -11.95
C ASN A 229 2.02 1.72 -10.67
N ARG A 230 2.55 2.13 -9.53
CA ARG A 230 1.91 1.93 -8.22
C ARG A 230 1.96 3.21 -7.40
N TYR A 231 0.84 3.48 -6.73
CA TYR A 231 0.69 4.59 -5.79
C TYR A 231 0.42 4.00 -4.42
N GLU A 232 1.38 4.13 -3.48
CA GLU A 232 1.25 3.63 -2.11
C GLU A 232 0.92 4.77 -1.15
N LEU A 233 -0.04 4.51 -0.28
CA LEU A 233 -0.41 5.35 0.84
C LEU A 233 0.00 4.61 2.11
N ARG A 234 1.10 5.07 2.75
CA ARG A 234 1.67 4.44 3.93
C ARG A 234 1.17 5.14 5.18
N PHE A 235 0.32 4.47 5.93
CA PHE A 235 -0.28 5.00 7.16
C PHE A 235 0.41 4.39 8.37
N ARG A 236 0.70 5.23 9.37
CA ARG A 236 1.35 4.82 10.61
C ARG A 236 0.59 5.34 11.82
N GLN A 237 0.80 4.65 12.96
CA GLN A 237 0.31 5.07 14.26
C GLN A 237 -1.22 5.35 14.26
N GLU A 238 -1.62 6.48 14.78
CA GLU A 238 -3.02 6.88 14.88
C GLU A 238 -3.74 6.92 13.53
N MET A 239 -3.03 7.30 12.47
CA MET A 239 -3.61 7.32 11.13
C MET A 239 -3.86 5.91 10.58
N ALA A 240 -3.00 4.94 10.92
CA ALA A 240 -3.24 3.53 10.57
C ALA A 240 -4.50 3.00 11.26
N VAL A 241 -4.70 3.34 12.55
CA VAL A 241 -5.92 2.98 13.28
C VAL A 241 -7.16 3.59 12.62
N SER A 242 -7.12 4.88 12.30
CA SER A 242 -8.23 5.57 11.61
C SER A 242 -8.57 4.94 10.27
N VAL A 243 -7.56 4.59 9.47
CA VAL A 243 -7.75 3.93 8.17
C VAL A 243 -8.41 2.56 8.34
N VAL A 244 -7.99 1.77 9.34
CA VAL A 244 -8.63 0.47 9.61
C VAL A 244 -10.11 0.64 10.02
N GLN A 245 -10.43 1.65 10.82
CA GLN A 245 -11.82 1.96 11.18
C GLN A 245 -12.67 2.31 9.96
N GLU A 246 -12.14 3.12 9.04
CA GLU A 246 -12.84 3.47 7.80
C GLU A 246 -12.97 2.25 6.85
N LEU A 247 -11.92 1.41 6.76
CA LEU A 247 -11.99 0.15 6.00
C LEU A 247 -13.08 -0.79 6.55
N LEU A 248 -13.22 -0.89 7.87
CA LEU A 248 -14.28 -1.70 8.49
C LEU A 248 -15.67 -1.11 8.27
N ARG A 249 -15.77 0.22 8.25
CA ARG A 249 -17.03 0.93 8.07
C ARG A 249 -17.57 0.83 6.65
N TYR A 250 -16.70 1.06 5.66
CA TYR A 250 -17.12 1.17 4.25
C TYR A 250 -16.82 -0.09 3.43
N ARG A 251 -15.92 -0.95 3.88
CA ARG A 251 -15.49 -2.17 3.18
C ARG A 251 -15.02 -1.89 1.74
N ASP A 252 -14.39 -0.73 1.52
CA ASP A 252 -13.92 -0.28 0.21
C ASP A 252 -12.47 0.26 0.30
N VAL A 253 -11.53 -0.57 -0.16
CA VAL A 253 -10.10 -0.20 -0.20
C VAL A 253 -9.85 0.86 -1.28
N ALA A 254 -10.48 0.71 -2.44
CA ALA A 254 -10.27 1.59 -3.59
C ALA A 254 -10.79 3.00 -3.32
N GLY A 255 -12.04 3.11 -2.87
CA GLY A 255 -12.65 4.40 -2.55
C GLY A 255 -11.86 5.14 -1.48
N LEU A 256 -11.46 4.46 -0.39
CA LEU A 256 -10.69 5.09 0.68
C LEU A 256 -9.30 5.55 0.19
N ALA A 257 -8.58 4.71 -0.56
CA ALA A 257 -7.25 5.08 -1.08
C ALA A 257 -7.34 6.31 -2.00
N MET A 258 -8.34 6.35 -2.88
CA MET A 258 -8.55 7.45 -3.80
C MET A 258 -8.98 8.75 -3.09
N GLU A 259 -9.87 8.66 -2.11
CA GLU A 259 -10.30 9.80 -1.30
C GLU A 259 -9.11 10.43 -0.58
N VAL A 260 -8.31 9.62 0.11
CA VAL A 260 -7.12 10.12 0.80
C VAL A 260 -6.15 10.74 -0.20
N LEU A 261 -5.84 10.09 -1.32
CA LEU A 261 -4.94 10.60 -2.34
C LEU A 261 -5.39 11.99 -2.81
N ASN A 262 -6.66 12.12 -3.24
CA ASN A 262 -7.23 13.37 -3.75
C ASN A 262 -7.29 14.48 -2.68
N SER A 263 -7.47 14.12 -1.41
CA SER A 263 -7.49 15.10 -0.31
C SER A 263 -6.11 15.65 0.06
N LYS A 264 -5.03 14.91 -0.22
CA LYS A 264 -3.67 15.24 0.23
C LYS A 264 -2.81 15.89 -0.84
N ILE A 265 -3.07 15.61 -2.11
CA ILE A 265 -2.27 16.10 -3.21
C ILE A 265 -3.13 16.58 -4.37
N ARG A 266 -2.59 17.57 -5.10
CA ARG A 266 -3.13 18.04 -6.37
C ARG A 266 -1.97 18.46 -7.26
N PHE A 267 -1.78 17.76 -8.36
CA PHE A 267 -0.88 18.21 -9.41
C PHE A 267 -1.56 19.28 -10.25
N LEU A 268 -0.80 20.33 -10.61
CA LEU A 268 -1.28 21.49 -11.32
C LEU A 268 -0.75 21.47 -12.75
N GLU A 269 -1.51 22.04 -13.67
CA GLU A 269 -1.05 22.30 -15.04
C GLU A 269 -0.24 23.59 -15.08
N LYS A 270 0.72 23.67 -16.03
CA LYS A 270 1.42 24.93 -16.30
C LYS A 270 0.39 25.98 -16.73
N PRO A 271 0.51 27.22 -16.26
CA PRO A 271 -0.28 28.31 -16.82
C PRO A 271 -0.04 28.36 -18.31
N THR A 272 -1.10 28.25 -19.09
CA THR A 272 -1.02 28.58 -20.53
C THR A 272 -0.80 30.09 -20.64
N ASP A 273 0.30 30.49 -21.25
CA ASP A 273 0.53 31.91 -21.64
C ASP A 273 -0.55 32.35 -22.60
N SER A 274 -1.71 32.71 -22.07
CA SER A 274 -2.77 33.39 -22.82
C SER A 274 -2.57 34.90 -22.75
N THR A 275 -1.36 35.37 -23.02
CA THR A 275 -1.09 36.81 -23.23
C THR A 275 -0.08 37.01 -24.36
N THR A 276 -0.48 36.63 -25.56
CA THR A 276 0.05 37.29 -26.75
C THR A 276 -1.15 37.89 -27.50
N THR A 277 -1.67 38.99 -27.01
CA THR A 277 -2.49 39.86 -27.85
C THR A 277 -2.39 41.31 -27.38
N ARG A 278 -1.56 42.04 -28.13
CA ARG A 278 -1.53 43.48 -28.38
C ARG A 278 -0.91 44.39 -27.34
#